data_531c09bdeca4a68e67adc568b4640862
#
_entry.id   531c09bdeca4a68e67adc568b4640862
#
_cell.length_a   1.000
_cell.length_b   1.000
_cell.length_c   1.000
_cell.angle_alpha   90.00
_cell.angle_beta   90.00
_cell.angle_gamma   90.00
#
_symmetry.space_group_name_H-M   'P 1'
#
loop_
_entity.id
_entity.type
_entity.pdbx_description
1 polymer ?
#
loop_
_entity_poly.entity_id
_entity_poly.type
_entity_poly.pdbx_seq_one_letter_code
_entity_poly.pdbx_strand_id
1 'polypeptide(L)' 'AAYWRAVTVLCADSGLADALSTALFTLPQAEGQALLDRYGAEAMWVDASGGEVFSPGFSAYLRT' A
#
# COMPACT_ATOMS: atom_id res chain seq x y z
N ALA A 1 -3.29 -10.74 -13.17
CA ALA A 1 -2.32 -11.34 -12.24
C ALA A 1 -1.93 -10.34 -11.16
N ALA A 2 -1.73 -10.82 -9.95
CA ALA A 2 -1.32 -9.98 -8.85
C ALA A 2 0.19 -9.82 -8.85
N TYR A 3 0.66 -8.61 -8.55
CA TYR A 3 2.10 -8.36 -8.39
C TYR A 3 2.59 -8.71 -6.99
N TRP A 4 1.68 -8.77 -6.03
CA TRP A 4 2.04 -8.84 -4.61
C TRP A 4 1.34 -10.00 -3.94
N ARG A 5 2.00 -10.55 -2.93
CA ARG A 5 1.42 -11.60 -2.11
C ARG A 5 0.42 -11.03 -1.12
N ALA A 6 0.70 -9.83 -0.61
CA ALA A 6 -0.17 -9.15 0.33
C ALA A 6 0.08 -7.64 0.27
N VAL A 7 -0.94 -6.87 0.59
CA VAL A 7 -0.82 -5.41 0.69
C VAL A 7 -1.62 -4.96 1.92
N THR A 8 -1.00 -4.10 2.73
CA THR A 8 -1.64 -3.46 3.88
C THR A 8 -1.67 -1.96 3.64
N VAL A 9 -2.83 -1.34 3.80
CA VAL A 9 -2.98 0.11 3.61
C VAL A 9 -3.35 0.77 4.95
N LEU A 10 -2.66 1.87 5.25
CA LEU A 10 -2.96 2.72 6.41
C LEU A 10 -3.60 4.01 5.90
N CYS A 11 -4.84 4.23 6.29
CA CYS A 11 -5.62 5.36 5.82
C CYS A 11 -6.69 5.68 6.86
N ALA A 12 -7.00 6.97 7.02
CA ALA A 12 -8.01 7.39 8.00
C ALA A 12 -9.41 6.87 7.66
N ASP A 13 -9.69 6.69 6.36
CA ASP A 13 -10.98 6.19 5.89
C ASP A 13 -10.86 4.70 5.58
N SER A 14 -11.57 3.87 6.35
CA SER A 14 -11.48 2.41 6.19
C SER A 14 -12.04 1.93 4.85
N GLY A 15 -13.07 2.59 4.32
CA GLY A 15 -13.61 2.25 3.01
C GLY A 15 -12.61 2.53 1.91
N LEU A 16 -11.93 3.67 1.99
CA LEU A 16 -10.89 4.03 1.04
C LEU A 16 -9.69 3.08 1.16
N ALA A 17 -9.32 2.72 2.40
CA ALA A 17 -8.22 1.79 2.63
C ALA A 17 -8.50 0.44 1.96
N ASP A 18 -9.71 -0.05 2.07
CA ASP A 18 -10.11 -1.32 1.45
C ASP A 18 -10.03 -1.23 -0.08
N ALA A 19 -10.54 -0.15 -0.65
CA ALA A 19 -10.49 0.06 -2.10
C ALA A 19 -9.04 0.20 -2.59
N LEU A 20 -8.20 0.92 -1.85
CA LEU A 20 -6.80 1.10 -2.21
C LEU A 20 -6.03 -0.22 -2.13
N SER A 21 -6.26 -1.02 -1.09
CA SER A 21 -5.54 -2.30 -0.97
C SER A 21 -5.86 -3.22 -2.14
N THR A 22 -7.11 -3.24 -2.59
CA THR A 22 -7.51 -4.02 -3.75
C THR A 22 -6.80 -3.54 -5.02
N ALA A 23 -6.76 -2.23 -5.23
CA ALA A 23 -6.10 -1.65 -6.39
C ALA A 23 -4.59 -1.90 -6.36
N LEU A 24 -3.96 -1.66 -5.22
CA LEU A 24 -2.50 -1.81 -5.07
C LEU A 24 -2.05 -3.25 -5.28
N PHE A 25 -2.91 -4.20 -4.92
CA PHE A 25 -2.59 -5.62 -5.04
C PHE A 25 -2.29 -6.01 -6.49
N THR A 26 -2.89 -5.32 -7.45
CA THR A 26 -2.77 -5.63 -8.88
C THR A 26 -1.91 -4.63 -9.65
N LEU A 27 -1.30 -3.65 -8.98
CA LEU A 27 -0.48 -2.63 -9.64
C LEU A 27 1.00 -2.78 -9.29
N PRO A 28 1.92 -2.43 -10.21
CA PRO A 28 3.33 -2.31 -9.86
C PRO A 28 3.53 -1.25 -8.77
N GLN A 29 4.61 -1.37 -8.02
CA GLN A 29 4.85 -0.48 -6.89
C GLN A 29 4.85 1.01 -7.27
N ALA A 30 5.45 1.37 -8.39
CA ALA A 30 5.51 2.77 -8.81
C ALA A 30 4.11 3.36 -9.02
N GLU A 31 3.21 2.60 -9.64
CA GLU A 31 1.85 3.05 -9.87
C GLU A 31 1.05 3.06 -8.58
N GLY A 32 1.28 2.08 -7.71
CA GLY A 32 0.65 2.04 -6.41
C GLY A 32 1.07 3.22 -5.54
N GLN A 33 2.36 3.57 -5.57
CA GLN A 33 2.85 4.70 -4.81
C GLN A 33 2.23 6.02 -5.27
N ALA A 34 2.06 6.19 -6.58
CA ALA A 34 1.40 7.38 -7.13
C ALA A 34 -0.04 7.50 -6.63
N LEU A 35 -0.72 6.35 -6.54
CA LEU A 35 -2.08 6.31 -6.04
C LEU A 35 -2.14 6.68 -4.55
N LEU A 36 -1.20 6.17 -3.75
CA LEU A 36 -1.10 6.52 -2.34
C LEU A 36 -0.86 8.01 -2.14
N ASP A 37 0.04 8.58 -2.93
CA ASP A 37 0.35 10.01 -2.86
C ASP A 37 -0.88 10.85 -3.13
N ARG A 38 -1.70 10.40 -4.09
CA ARG A 38 -2.91 11.11 -4.47
C ARG A 38 -3.92 11.18 -3.31
N TYR A 39 -4.00 10.13 -2.51
CA TYR A 39 -4.97 10.05 -1.41
C TYR A 39 -4.36 10.28 -0.03
N GLY A 40 -3.07 10.53 0.04
CA GLY A 40 -2.40 10.77 1.32
C GLY A 40 -2.36 9.54 2.21
N ALA A 41 -2.32 8.35 1.62
CA ALA A 41 -2.28 7.09 2.35
C ALA A 41 -0.90 6.48 2.32
N GLU A 42 -0.66 5.49 3.19
CA GLU A 42 0.59 4.74 3.24
C GLU A 42 0.29 3.25 3.08
N ALA A 43 1.28 2.50 2.66
CA ALA A 43 1.09 1.07 2.45
C ALA A 43 2.37 0.28 2.66
N MET A 44 2.19 -1.01 2.92
CA MET A 44 3.25 -2.00 2.94
C MET A 44 2.88 -3.10 1.96
N TRP A 45 3.82 -3.50 1.13
CA TRP A 45 3.64 -4.59 0.17
C TRP A 45 4.50 -5.77 0.57
N VAL A 46 3.99 -6.97 0.37
CA VAL A 46 4.77 -8.20 0.51
C VAL A 46 4.84 -8.85 -0.86
N ASP A 47 6.06 -9.06 -1.38
CA ASP A 47 6.22 -9.66 -2.70
C ASP A 47 6.12 -11.18 -2.65
N ALA A 48 6.18 -11.82 -3.82
CA ALA A 48 6.02 -13.28 -3.93
C ALA A 48 7.10 -14.06 -3.19
N SER A 49 8.27 -13.45 -2.98
CA SER A 49 9.38 -14.10 -2.26
C SER A 49 9.32 -13.86 -0.75
N GLY A 50 8.36 -13.06 -0.29
CA GLY A 50 8.22 -12.72 1.12
C GLY A 50 8.94 -11.43 1.52
N GLY A 51 9.53 -10.72 0.56
CA GLY A 51 10.16 -9.44 0.82
C GLY A 51 9.14 -8.35 1.11
N GLU A 52 9.47 -7.44 2.01
CA GLU A 52 8.57 -6.35 2.39
C GLU A 52 9.03 -5.03 1.82
N VAL A 53 8.10 -4.26 1.26
CA VAL A 53 8.35 -2.93 0.73
C VAL A 53 7.40 -1.97 1.43
N PHE A 54 7.91 -0.85 1.92
CA PHE A 54 7.13 0.14 2.66
C PHE A 54 7.09 1.44 1.89
N SER A 55 5.94 2.13 1.91
CA SER A 55 5.87 3.48 1.39
C SER A 55 6.68 4.40 2.31
N PRO A 56 7.17 5.56 1.81
CA PRO A 56 8.07 6.42 2.59
C PRO A 56 7.53 6.86 3.94
N GLY A 57 6.24 7.11 4.06
CA GLY A 57 5.63 7.57 5.30
C GLY A 57 5.07 6.49 6.20
N PHE A 58 5.23 5.22 5.85
CA PHE A 58 4.59 4.12 6.56
C PHE A 58 5.00 4.05 8.04
N SER A 59 6.29 4.09 8.31
CA SER A 59 6.76 3.98 9.70
C SER A 59 6.41 5.22 10.51
N ALA A 60 6.37 6.40 9.90
CA ALA A 60 5.92 7.61 10.57
C ALA A 60 4.45 7.52 10.96
N TYR A 61 3.62 6.95 10.08
CA TYR A 61 2.20 6.73 10.37
C TYR A 61 2.03 5.81 11.58
N LEU A 62 2.80 4.74 11.65
CA LEU A 62 2.74 3.78 12.75
C LEU A 62 3.21 4.36 14.08
N ARG A 63 4.01 5.41 14.04
CA ARG A 63 4.57 6.03 15.25
C ARG A 63 3.63 7.02 15.93
N THR A 64 2.56 7.39 15.28
CA THR A 64 1.57 8.28 15.89
C THR A 64 0.62 7.55 16.83
#